data_2a20273a73d8124390f1b37ebc56b1d5
#
_entry.id   2a20273a73d8124390f1b37ebc56b1d5
#
_cell.length_a   1.000
_cell.length_b   1.000
_cell.length_c   1.000
_cell.angle_alpha   90.00
_cell.angle_beta   90.00
_cell.angle_gamma   90.00
#
_symmetry.space_group_name_H-M   'P 1'
#
loop_
_entity.id
_entity.type
_entity.pdbx_description
1 polymer ?
#
loop_
_entity_poly.entity_id
_entity_poly.type
_entity_poly.pdbx_seq_one_letter_code
_entity_poly.pdbx_strand_id
1 'polypeptide(L)'
;MYKTNLTPRLALCARYAEGAHLLADVGTDHGYLPISLLMHGKIDAAVAADINPGPLSSARRHAAEAGCEDKLRFECCDGLDFPGADSCDAVVCAGMG
;
A
#
# COMPACT_ATOMS: atom_id res chain seq x y z
N MET A 1 -3.35 -15.54 11.44
CA MET A 1 -3.18 -14.08 11.57
C MET A 1 -2.08 -13.59 10.62
N TYR A 2 -2.35 -12.54 9.92
CA TYR A 2 -1.38 -11.96 8.99
C TYR A 2 -0.22 -11.30 9.76
N LYS A 3 1.01 -11.62 9.37
CA LYS A 3 2.20 -11.03 9.98
C LYS A 3 2.64 -9.81 9.17
N THR A 4 2.91 -8.71 9.87
CA THR A 4 3.28 -7.44 9.26
C THR A 4 4.74 -7.10 9.50
N ASN A 5 5.62 -8.09 9.33
CA ASN A 5 7.06 -7.86 9.49
C ASN A 5 7.60 -7.07 8.30
N LEU A 6 7.90 -5.82 8.53
CA LEU A 6 8.47 -4.94 7.52
C LEU A 6 10.00 -4.96 7.59
N THR A 7 10.64 -4.85 6.44
CA THR A 7 12.08 -4.59 6.40
C THR A 7 12.37 -3.22 7.03
N PRO A 8 13.60 -2.95 7.48
CA PRO A 8 13.93 -1.64 8.04
C PRO A 8 13.59 -0.48 7.10
N ARG A 9 13.77 -0.67 5.80
CA ARG A 9 13.44 0.34 4.80
C ARG A 9 11.94 0.61 4.74
N LEU A 10 11.13 -0.46 4.72
CA LEU A 10 9.68 -0.31 4.69
C LEU A 10 9.15 0.24 6.02
N ALA A 11 9.78 -0.14 7.14
CA ALA A 11 9.38 0.41 8.44
C ALA A 11 9.59 1.93 8.50
N LEU A 12 10.67 2.42 7.90
CA LEU A 12 10.93 3.87 7.82
C LEU A 12 9.88 4.56 6.96
N CYS A 13 9.53 3.97 5.83
CA CYS A 13 8.47 4.49 4.96
C CYS A 13 7.12 4.49 5.68
N ALA A 14 6.85 3.47 6.48
CA ALA A 14 5.62 3.38 7.26
C ALA A 14 5.51 4.54 8.25
N ARG A 15 6.59 4.88 8.91
CA ARG A 15 6.61 6.01 9.84
C ARG A 15 6.33 7.33 9.13
N TYR A 16 6.89 7.49 7.93
CA TYR A 16 6.65 8.68 7.12
C TYR A 16 5.17 8.83 6.74
N ALA A 17 4.51 7.71 6.45
CA ALA A 17 3.12 7.70 5.97
C ALA A 17 2.08 7.74 7.10
N GLU A 18 2.47 7.61 8.37
CA GLU A 18 1.52 7.59 9.48
C GLU A 18 0.66 8.85 9.48
N GLY A 19 -0.62 8.67 9.72
CA GLY A 19 -1.58 9.76 9.77
C GLY A 19 -2.20 10.12 8.42
N ALA A 20 -1.77 9.51 7.33
CA ALA A 20 -2.36 9.79 6.04
C ALA A 20 -3.82 9.31 5.98
N HIS A 21 -4.66 10.08 5.31
CA HIS A 21 -6.03 9.66 5.03
C HIS A 21 -6.06 8.71 3.86
N LEU A 22 -5.29 8.97 2.81
CA LEU A 22 -5.21 8.12 1.63
C LEU A 22 -3.76 8.04 1.17
N LEU A 23 -3.16 6.88 1.36
CA LEU A 23 -1.78 6.61 0.95
C LEU A 23 -1.75 6.00 -0.45
N ALA A 24 -0.91 6.51 -1.32
CA ALA A 24 -0.57 5.83 -2.57
C ALA A 24 0.77 5.10 -2.40
N ASP A 25 0.77 3.79 -2.56
CA ASP A 25 1.97 2.96 -2.51
C ASP A 25 2.31 2.55 -3.94
N VAL A 26 3.23 3.29 -4.57
CA VAL A 26 3.63 3.07 -5.96
C VAL A 26 4.75 2.03 -6.01
N GLY A 27 4.56 0.99 -6.83
CA GLY A 27 5.44 -0.15 -6.83
C GLY A 27 5.24 -0.95 -5.56
N THR A 28 4.02 -1.39 -5.33
CA THR A 28 3.56 -1.89 -4.03
C THR A 28 4.26 -3.16 -3.53
N ASP A 29 4.81 -3.96 -4.43
CA ASP A 29 5.61 -5.14 -4.09
C ASP A 29 4.93 -5.99 -3.01
N HIS A 30 3.84 -6.64 -3.35
CA HIS A 30 3.05 -7.53 -2.48
C HIS A 30 2.16 -6.83 -1.44
N GLY A 31 2.18 -5.50 -1.36
CA GLY A 31 1.26 -4.75 -0.50
C GLY A 31 1.61 -4.74 0.98
N TYR A 32 2.81 -5.13 1.36
CA TYR A 32 3.18 -5.24 2.79
C TYR A 32 3.06 -3.92 3.53
N LEU A 33 3.50 -2.83 2.92
CA LEU A 33 3.50 -1.51 3.58
C LEU A 33 2.08 -1.00 3.86
N PRO A 34 1.20 -0.87 2.85
CA PRO A 34 -0.14 -0.34 3.12
C PRO A 34 -0.96 -1.28 4.02
N ILE A 35 -0.81 -2.59 3.86
CA ILE A 35 -1.53 -3.55 4.70
C ILE A 35 -1.12 -3.40 6.16
N SER A 36 0.18 -3.28 6.44
CA SER A 36 0.68 -3.07 7.79
C SER A 36 0.08 -1.81 8.41
N LEU A 37 0.08 -0.71 7.66
CA LEU A 37 -0.45 0.56 8.15
C LEU A 37 -1.96 0.50 8.41
N LEU A 38 -2.71 -0.17 7.53
CA LEU A 38 -4.15 -0.35 7.71
C LEU A 38 -4.46 -1.22 8.92
N MET A 39 -3.72 -2.30 9.10
CA MET A 39 -3.92 -3.21 10.24
C MET A 39 -3.68 -2.53 11.57
N HIS A 40 -2.74 -1.59 11.63
CA HIS A 40 -2.41 -0.88 12.86
C HIS A 40 -3.18 0.43 13.01
N GLY A 41 -4.12 0.72 12.13
CA GLY A 41 -4.92 1.94 12.21
C GLY A 41 -4.14 3.22 11.99
N LYS A 42 -3.01 3.15 11.27
CA LYS A 42 -2.12 4.30 11.06
C LYS A 42 -2.53 5.16 9.88
N ILE A 43 -3.32 4.62 8.96
CA ILE A 43 -3.88 5.35 7.82
C ILE A 43 -5.33 4.92 7.66
N ASP A 44 -6.12 5.72 6.95
CA ASP A 44 -7.55 5.43 6.75
C ASP A 44 -7.79 4.52 5.57
N ALA A 45 -7.08 4.74 4.47
CA ALA A 45 -7.20 3.95 3.25
C ALA A 45 -5.93 4.05 2.43
N ALA A 46 -5.78 3.16 1.46
CA ALA A 46 -4.61 3.16 0.60
C ALA A 46 -4.94 2.69 -0.81
N VAL A 47 -4.09 3.08 -1.76
CA VAL A 47 -4.07 2.56 -3.12
C VAL A 47 -2.73 1.86 -3.32
N ALA A 48 -2.77 0.57 -3.65
CA ALA A 48 -1.59 -0.19 -4.02
C ALA A 48 -1.51 -0.17 -5.54
N ALA A 49 -0.50 0.50 -6.07
CA ALA A 49 -0.30 0.64 -7.50
C ALA A 49 0.97 -0.08 -7.95
N ASP A 50 0.90 -0.72 -9.10
CA ASP A 50 2.05 -1.37 -9.69
C ASP A 50 1.83 -1.49 -11.20
N ILE A 51 2.91 -1.40 -11.96
CA ILE A 51 2.84 -1.57 -13.41
C ILE A 51 2.67 -3.05 -13.79
N ASN A 52 3.04 -3.95 -12.90
CA ASN A 52 2.95 -5.39 -13.12
C ASN A 52 1.76 -5.98 -12.35
N PRO A 53 0.96 -6.86 -12.97
CA PRO A 53 -0.19 -7.46 -12.28
C PRO A 53 0.19 -8.49 -11.21
N GLY A 54 1.37 -9.10 -11.31
CA GLY A 54 1.80 -10.12 -10.34
C GLY A 54 1.83 -9.62 -8.90
N PRO A 55 2.56 -8.54 -8.60
CA PRO A 55 2.58 -7.98 -7.25
C PRO A 55 1.20 -7.56 -6.75
N LEU A 56 0.34 -7.06 -7.63
CA LEU A 56 -1.03 -6.69 -7.24
C LEU A 56 -1.87 -7.90 -6.86
N SER A 57 -1.72 -9.00 -7.59
CA SER A 57 -2.41 -10.24 -7.26
C SER A 57 -2.00 -10.75 -5.88
N SER A 58 -0.70 -10.68 -5.58
CA SER A 58 -0.17 -11.04 -4.27
C SER A 58 -0.70 -10.10 -3.18
N ALA A 59 -0.73 -8.79 -3.47
CA ALA A 59 -1.25 -7.81 -2.52
C ALA A 59 -2.73 -8.03 -2.22
N ARG A 60 -3.54 -8.39 -3.22
CA ARG A 60 -4.96 -8.69 -3.01
C ARG A 60 -5.13 -9.87 -2.05
N ARG A 61 -4.33 -10.91 -2.23
CA ARG A 61 -4.38 -12.09 -1.37
C ARG A 61 -3.99 -11.72 0.07
N HIS A 62 -2.91 -10.95 0.22
CA HIS A 62 -2.46 -10.51 1.54
C HIS A 62 -3.50 -9.62 2.23
N ALA A 63 -4.16 -8.73 1.49
CA ALA A 63 -5.20 -7.87 2.03
C ALA A 63 -6.41 -8.68 2.53
N ALA A 64 -6.80 -9.70 1.78
CA ALA A 64 -7.89 -10.58 2.19
C ALA A 64 -7.54 -11.35 3.46
N GLU A 65 -6.30 -11.86 3.54
CA GLU A 65 -5.83 -12.57 4.74
C GLU A 65 -5.81 -11.64 5.96
N ALA A 66 -5.47 -10.37 5.75
CA ALA A 66 -5.39 -9.38 6.82
C ALA A 66 -6.74 -8.75 7.16
N GLY A 67 -7.75 -8.96 6.34
CA GLY A 67 -9.09 -8.41 6.56
C GLY A 67 -9.21 -6.92 6.28
N CYS A 68 -8.34 -6.36 5.45
CA CYS A 68 -8.34 -4.92 5.15
C CYS A 68 -8.64 -4.61 3.68
N GLU A 69 -9.17 -5.55 2.93
CA GLU A 69 -9.42 -5.40 1.49
C GLU A 69 -10.43 -4.31 1.15
N ASP A 70 -11.32 -3.96 2.08
CA ASP A 70 -12.30 -2.89 1.89
C ASP A 70 -11.70 -1.50 1.96
N LYS A 71 -10.47 -1.38 2.47
CA LYS A 71 -9.77 -0.10 2.61
C LYS A 71 -8.58 0.03 1.68
N LEU A 72 -8.36 -0.95 0.81
CA LEU A 72 -7.20 -1.00 -0.07
C LEU A 72 -7.66 -1.19 -1.52
N ARG A 73 -7.41 -0.17 -2.34
CA ARG A 73 -7.64 -0.23 -3.79
C ARG A 73 -6.39 -0.77 -4.47
N PHE A 74 -6.58 -1.39 -5.63
CA PHE A 74 -5.51 -1.94 -6.45
C PHE A 74 -5.59 -1.35 -7.85
N GLU A 75 -4.48 -0.76 -8.31
CA GLU A 75 -4.40 -0.13 -9.63
C GLU A 75 -3.19 -0.65 -10.38
N CYS A 76 -3.44 -1.24 -11.55
CA CYS A 76 -2.36 -1.67 -12.44
C CYS A 76 -2.08 -0.53 -13.41
N CYS A 77 -1.07 0.28 -13.10
CA CYS A 77 -0.80 1.50 -13.84
C CYS A 77 0.64 1.94 -13.65
N ASP A 78 1.05 2.96 -14.39
CA ASP A 78 2.37 3.55 -14.29
C ASP A 78 2.33 4.71 -13.29
N GLY A 79 3.00 4.53 -12.17
CA GLY A 79 3.11 5.57 -11.15
C GLY A 79 1.76 5.95 -10.57
N LEU A 80 1.43 7.23 -10.64
CA LEU A 80 0.19 7.80 -10.11
C LEU A 80 -0.89 7.96 -11.18
N ASP A 81 -0.79 7.23 -12.28
CA ASP A 81 -1.73 7.31 -13.38
C ASP A 81 -2.99 6.48 -13.10
N PHE A 82 -3.74 6.89 -12.08
CA PHE A 82 -5.00 6.26 -11.70
C PHE A 82 -6.00 7.31 -11.26
N PRO A 83 -7.32 7.02 -11.38
CA PRO A 83 -8.35 7.98 -10.97
C PRO A 83 -8.27 8.28 -9.48
N GLY A 84 -8.30 9.57 -9.13
CA GLY A 84 -8.26 9.99 -7.73
C GLY A 84 -6.87 10.10 -7.13
N ALA A 85 -5.82 9.99 -7.96
CA ALA A 85 -4.44 10.09 -7.46
C ALA A 85 -4.18 11.41 -6.74
N ASP A 86 -4.81 12.49 -7.19
CA ASP A 86 -4.67 13.82 -6.58
C ASP A 86 -5.33 13.93 -5.20
N SER A 87 -6.13 12.95 -4.81
CA SER A 87 -6.71 12.87 -3.47
C SER A 87 -5.79 12.23 -2.45
N CYS A 88 -4.68 11.66 -2.87
CA CYS A 88 -3.72 11.03 -1.96
C CYS A 88 -2.94 12.11 -1.21
N ASP A 89 -2.86 11.99 0.10
CA ASP A 89 -2.12 12.92 0.95
C ASP A 89 -0.74 12.38 1.37
N ALA A 90 -0.40 11.18 0.95
CA ALA A 90 0.95 10.63 1.08
C ALA A 90 1.23 9.70 -0.08
N VAL A 91 2.47 9.70 -0.55
CA VAL A 91 2.92 8.83 -1.64
C VAL A 91 4.24 8.19 -1.23
N VAL A 92 4.33 6.87 -1.38
CA VAL A 92 5.54 6.11 -1.11
C VAL A 92 5.91 5.30 -2.34
N CYS A 93 7.18 5.30 -2.70
CA CYS A 93 7.72 4.55 -3.84
C CYS A 93 8.83 3.60 -3.38
N ALA A 94 8.65 2.94 -2.25
CA ALA A 94 9.69 2.14 -1.61
C ALA A 94 10.06 0.89 -2.40
N GLY A 95 9.10 0.33 -3.15
CA GLY A 95 9.33 -0.88 -3.93
C GLY A 95 10.12 -0.69 -5.22
N MET A 96 10.43 0.54 -5.56
CA MET A 96 11.07 0.88 -6.84
C MET A 96 12.57 1.12 -6.68
N GLY A 97 13.14 0.51 -5.75
CA GLY A 97 14.51 0.66 -5.36
C GLY A 97 15.65 0.68 -6.27
#